data_1c7d6e4be82cf8183da21c54fbc32986
#
_entry.id   1c7d6e4be82cf8183da21c54fbc32986
#
_cell.length_a   1.000
_cell.length_b   1.000
_cell.length_c   1.000
_cell.angle_alpha   90.00
_cell.angle_beta   90.00
_cell.angle_gamma   90.00
#
_symmetry.space_group_name_H-M   'P 1'
#
loop_
_entity.id
_entity.type
_entity.pdbx_description
1 polymer ?
#
loop_
_entity_poly.entity_id
_entity_poly.type
_entity_poly.pdbx_seq_one_letter_code
_entity_poly.pdbx_strand_id
1 'polypeptide(L)'
;MVPKREGFQWGRALTESFTFLVIEQAYVVHTDFSWVVSENGIPFNHYWRDYMQSLSAWTHSGWNDGDPNWFGYVGHPIQGALTGFIEIQNDPQGEKLEFSKTKAYWWSRFKAGLWNAAYSTQWNLGPLSEVTVEKYGTKTRAPWNYDGSYPCSKHCLTGVGQIDIVMTPLAGTGWLIGEDFLDKELVRRVEDATTNRLLIDTVRVTLNPIRGGANVLHGKSLWYRASRDAQGMSLVSDQKTAVSASETPKTQIPDHGDVFFGYSHTGAIRCQMGFADTPTACDPLSAKAASLSGWNTSVEKKYLRYFGLVADFGGQYGAVSQRSFLFGLRGGSSIGRFRPFAEALFGAVHLQETGPAPSKSDTSFAEALGLGIDFRLMRLLSWRFQADAIKTELTEFTQQNVRLSSGLAVRF
;
A
#
# COMPACT_ATOMS: atom_id res chain seq x y z
N MET A 1 23.82 26.37 -25.29
CA MET A 1 22.98 26.35 -24.11
C MET A 1 23.47 25.21 -23.20
N VAL A 2 23.94 25.48 -22.01
CA VAL A 2 24.29 24.44 -21.04
C VAL A 2 22.97 23.81 -20.55
N PRO A 3 22.76 22.50 -20.67
CA PRO A 3 21.54 21.88 -20.18
C PRO A 3 21.40 22.16 -18.67
N LYS A 4 20.24 22.71 -18.29
CA LYS A 4 19.91 22.98 -16.89
C LYS A 4 20.02 21.65 -16.15
N ARG A 5 20.92 21.54 -15.16
CA ARG A 5 21.00 20.35 -14.32
C ARG A 5 19.65 20.17 -13.62
N GLU A 6 18.98 19.07 -13.92
CA GLU A 6 17.78 18.69 -13.19
C GLU A 6 18.15 18.46 -11.73
N GLY A 7 17.46 19.15 -10.83
CA GLY A 7 17.63 19.00 -9.39
C GLY A 7 16.89 17.78 -8.85
N PHE A 8 17.08 17.49 -7.58
CA PHE A 8 16.34 16.43 -6.88
C PHE A 8 14.83 16.66 -6.96
N GLN A 9 14.08 15.60 -7.25
CA GLN A 9 12.63 15.66 -7.48
C GLN A 9 11.84 15.53 -6.16
N TRP A 10 11.91 16.55 -5.30
CA TRP A 10 11.32 16.55 -3.96
C TRP A 10 9.85 16.15 -3.91
N GLY A 11 9.01 16.76 -4.75
CA GLY A 11 7.57 16.49 -4.74
C GLY A 11 7.25 15.03 -5.02
N ARG A 12 7.99 14.43 -5.96
CA ARG A 12 7.81 13.03 -6.33
C ARG A 12 8.33 12.09 -5.25
N ALA A 13 9.53 12.33 -4.73
CA ALA A 13 10.12 11.53 -3.66
C ALA A 13 9.21 11.50 -2.41
N LEU A 14 8.67 12.66 -2.01
CA LEU A 14 7.73 12.75 -0.89
C LEU A 14 6.41 12.02 -1.19
N THR A 15 5.87 12.12 -2.40
CA THR A 15 4.63 11.41 -2.78
C THR A 15 4.84 9.90 -2.78
N GLU A 16 5.95 9.41 -3.32
CA GLU A 16 6.28 7.98 -3.33
C GLU A 16 6.49 7.45 -1.91
N SER A 17 7.22 8.18 -1.07
CA SER A 17 7.42 7.82 0.34
C SER A 17 6.11 7.83 1.13
N PHE A 18 5.24 8.82 0.90
CA PHE A 18 3.92 8.87 1.55
C PHE A 18 3.02 7.73 1.06
N THR A 19 3.05 7.39 -0.23
CA THR A 19 2.31 6.25 -0.77
C THR A 19 2.76 4.95 -0.11
N PHE A 20 4.07 4.78 0.06
CA PHE A 20 4.61 3.61 0.73
C PHE A 20 4.20 3.57 2.21
N LEU A 21 4.27 4.70 2.92
CA LEU A 21 3.79 4.82 4.30
C LEU A 21 2.32 4.40 4.44
N VAL A 22 1.45 4.83 3.52
CA VAL A 22 0.04 4.44 3.53
C VAL A 22 -0.14 2.93 3.32
N ILE A 23 0.66 2.32 2.43
CA ILE A 23 0.63 0.86 2.22
C ILE A 23 1.03 0.13 3.50
N GLU A 24 2.10 0.56 4.16
CA GLU A 24 2.57 -0.05 5.41
C GLU A 24 1.55 0.12 6.53
N GLN A 25 0.99 1.30 6.71
CA GLN A 25 -0.05 1.53 7.73
C GLN A 25 -1.32 0.72 7.44
N ALA A 26 -1.69 0.55 6.18
CA ALA A 26 -2.81 -0.32 5.81
C ALA A 26 -2.52 -1.80 6.17
N TYR A 27 -1.27 -2.24 6.02
CA TYR A 27 -0.86 -3.58 6.44
C TYR A 27 -0.93 -3.75 7.97
N VAL A 28 -0.41 -2.78 8.75
CA VAL A 28 -0.46 -2.78 10.21
C VAL A 28 -1.91 -2.81 10.69
N VAL A 29 -2.76 -1.94 10.16
CA VAL A 29 -4.20 -1.93 10.50
C VAL A 29 -4.85 -3.26 10.14
N HIS A 30 -4.45 -3.91 9.03
CA HIS A 30 -4.98 -5.21 8.64
C HIS A 30 -4.57 -6.33 9.60
N THR A 31 -3.33 -6.36 10.05
CA THR A 31 -2.80 -7.42 10.93
C THR A 31 -3.28 -7.29 12.37
N ASP A 32 -3.39 -6.06 12.88
CA ASP A 32 -3.73 -5.75 14.26
C ASP A 32 -5.14 -5.13 14.42
N PHE A 33 -6.00 -5.34 13.45
CA PHE A 33 -7.29 -4.66 13.33
C PHE A 33 -8.19 -4.80 14.57
N SER A 34 -8.36 -6.02 15.08
CA SER A 34 -9.16 -6.28 16.29
C SER A 34 -8.69 -5.43 17.46
N TRP A 35 -7.39 -5.17 17.50
CA TRP A 35 -6.73 -4.39 18.55
C TRP A 35 -6.89 -2.88 18.33
N VAL A 36 -6.59 -2.39 17.13
CA VAL A 36 -6.60 -0.96 16.80
C VAL A 36 -8.00 -0.34 16.91
N VAL A 37 -9.04 -1.10 16.62
CA VAL A 37 -10.41 -0.56 16.51
C VAL A 37 -11.37 -1.05 17.57
N SER A 38 -11.30 -2.31 18.00
CA SER A 38 -12.32 -2.88 18.92
C SER A 38 -12.20 -2.36 20.35
N GLU A 39 -10.98 -2.18 20.86
CA GLU A 39 -10.79 -1.75 22.25
C GLU A 39 -10.54 -0.24 22.42
N ASN A 40 -10.07 0.44 21.38
CA ASN A 40 -9.61 1.83 21.49
C ASN A 40 -10.39 2.86 20.66
N GLY A 41 -11.39 2.43 19.91
CA GLY A 41 -12.15 3.31 19.02
C GLY A 41 -11.35 3.71 17.79
N ILE A 42 -11.85 4.72 17.06
CA ILE A 42 -11.22 5.22 15.82
C ILE A 42 -9.77 5.63 16.12
N PRO A 43 -8.77 5.21 15.33
CA PRO A 43 -7.33 5.49 15.55
C PRO A 43 -7.01 6.94 15.86
N PHE A 44 -7.76 7.89 15.31
CA PHE A 44 -7.54 9.33 15.46
C PHE A 44 -8.37 9.98 16.59
N ASN A 45 -9.15 9.20 17.34
CA ASN A 45 -9.83 9.74 18.52
C ASN A 45 -8.79 10.08 19.59
N HIS A 46 -8.82 11.33 20.09
CA HIS A 46 -7.83 11.86 21.03
C HIS A 46 -6.37 11.86 20.53
N TYR A 47 -6.17 12.01 19.22
CA TYR A 47 -4.90 11.93 18.51
C TYR A 47 -3.69 12.55 19.25
N TRP A 48 -3.76 13.83 19.63
CA TRP A 48 -2.62 14.53 20.26
C TRP A 48 -2.28 13.99 21.64
N ARG A 49 -3.27 13.60 22.44
CA ARG A 49 -3.05 13.01 23.76
C ARG A 49 -2.35 11.66 23.60
N ASP A 50 -2.87 10.82 22.72
CA ASP A 50 -2.37 9.46 22.51
C ASP A 50 -0.96 9.51 21.89
N TYR A 51 -0.71 10.41 20.94
CA TYR A 51 0.60 10.65 20.36
C TYR A 51 1.63 11.04 21.44
N MET A 52 1.32 12.03 22.28
CA MET A 52 2.25 12.48 23.32
C MET A 52 2.52 11.41 24.38
N GLN A 53 1.52 10.59 24.70
CA GLN A 53 1.69 9.45 25.60
C GLN A 53 2.61 8.38 24.99
N SER A 54 2.41 8.06 23.73
CA SER A 54 3.21 7.08 23.00
C SER A 54 4.66 7.54 22.84
N LEU A 55 4.90 8.81 22.55
CA LEU A 55 6.27 9.38 22.54
C LEU A 55 6.95 9.28 23.90
N SER A 56 6.21 9.54 25.00
CA SER A 56 6.74 9.38 26.33
C SER A 56 7.06 7.91 26.65
N ALA A 57 6.24 6.97 26.20
CA ALA A 57 6.50 5.55 26.37
C ALA A 57 7.74 5.10 25.58
N TRP A 58 7.92 5.60 24.37
CA TRP A 58 9.09 5.28 23.56
C TRP A 58 10.41 5.67 24.20
N THR A 59 10.49 6.79 24.91
CA THR A 59 11.72 7.20 25.62
C THR A 59 12.18 6.19 26.67
N HIS A 60 11.31 5.28 27.10
CA HIS A 60 11.57 4.21 28.07
C HIS A 60 11.59 2.83 27.41
N SER A 61 11.50 2.75 26.07
CA SER A 61 11.52 1.49 25.34
C SER A 61 12.90 0.84 25.37
N GLY A 62 12.93 -0.49 25.32
CA GLY A 62 14.16 -1.28 25.16
C GLY A 62 14.64 -1.34 23.70
N TRP A 63 15.61 -2.23 23.48
CA TRP A 63 16.08 -2.52 22.13
C TRP A 63 15.00 -3.17 21.27
N ASN A 64 14.30 -4.18 21.80
CA ASN A 64 13.21 -4.89 21.14
C ASN A 64 11.85 -4.30 21.53
N ASP A 65 10.94 -4.28 20.56
CA ASP A 65 9.54 -3.86 20.69
C ASP A 65 8.58 -4.98 21.07
N GLY A 66 9.00 -6.22 20.83
CA GLY A 66 8.21 -7.43 21.06
C GLY A 66 7.70 -8.08 19.79
N ASP A 67 7.95 -7.49 18.67
CA ASP A 67 7.67 -8.11 17.39
C ASP A 67 8.56 -9.33 17.14
N PRO A 68 8.11 -10.30 16.32
CA PRO A 68 8.96 -11.40 15.90
C PRO A 68 10.27 -10.86 15.31
N ASN A 69 11.40 -11.43 15.72
CA ASN A 69 12.75 -10.99 15.33
C ASN A 69 12.95 -10.75 13.83
N TRP A 70 12.18 -11.45 12.98
CA TRP A 70 12.29 -11.28 11.54
C TRP A 70 11.76 -9.91 11.06
N PHE A 71 10.79 -9.28 11.76
CA PHE A 71 10.35 -7.92 11.44
C PHE A 71 11.48 -6.92 11.70
N GLY A 72 12.06 -6.91 12.89
CA GLY A 72 13.14 -5.98 13.24
C GLY A 72 14.40 -6.21 12.39
N TYR A 73 14.80 -7.46 12.13
CA TYR A 73 16.08 -7.76 11.44
C TYR A 73 15.98 -7.98 9.94
N VAL A 74 14.80 -8.16 9.37
CA VAL A 74 14.58 -8.33 7.92
C VAL A 74 13.56 -7.32 7.38
N GLY A 75 12.43 -7.15 8.03
CA GLY A 75 11.37 -6.23 7.60
C GLY A 75 11.84 -4.78 7.55
N HIS A 76 12.41 -4.27 8.64
CA HIS A 76 12.94 -2.89 8.68
C HIS A 76 14.11 -2.64 7.71
N PRO A 77 15.08 -3.55 7.52
CA PRO A 77 16.04 -3.43 6.43
C PRO A 77 15.42 -3.36 5.04
N ILE A 78 14.39 -4.16 4.76
CA ILE A 78 13.65 -4.09 3.48
C ILE A 78 12.98 -2.72 3.31
N GLN A 79 12.29 -2.23 4.34
CA GLN A 79 11.70 -0.89 4.39
C GLN A 79 12.73 0.20 4.09
N GLY A 80 13.90 0.15 4.76
CA GLY A 80 14.99 1.10 4.54
C GLY A 80 15.57 1.00 3.14
N ALA A 81 15.79 -0.20 2.61
CA ALA A 81 16.29 -0.36 1.25
C ALA A 81 15.31 0.22 0.21
N LEU A 82 13.99 0.00 0.37
CA LEU A 82 12.98 0.52 -0.53
C LEU A 82 12.94 2.05 -0.50
N THR A 83 12.90 2.65 0.68
CA THR A 83 12.90 4.11 0.82
C THR A 83 14.19 4.75 0.32
N GLY A 84 15.33 4.09 0.50
CA GLY A 84 16.61 4.50 -0.09
C GLY A 84 16.59 4.47 -1.62
N PHE A 85 15.97 3.47 -2.24
CA PHE A 85 15.78 3.45 -3.69
C PHE A 85 14.81 4.54 -4.18
N ILE A 86 13.80 4.92 -3.40
CA ILE A 86 12.96 6.09 -3.71
C ILE A 86 13.83 7.35 -3.79
N GLU A 87 14.72 7.60 -2.83
CA GLU A 87 15.65 8.74 -2.89
C GLU A 87 16.52 8.69 -4.14
N ILE A 88 17.16 7.54 -4.39
CA ILE A 88 18.08 7.36 -5.53
C ILE A 88 17.37 7.60 -6.86
N GLN A 89 16.15 7.12 -7.05
CA GLN A 89 15.39 7.27 -8.29
C GLN A 89 14.90 8.70 -8.53
N ASN A 90 14.78 9.50 -7.48
CA ASN A 90 14.42 10.90 -7.55
C ASN A 90 15.64 11.85 -7.60
N ASP A 91 16.87 11.30 -7.55
CA ASP A 91 18.11 12.01 -7.81
C ASP A 91 18.62 11.71 -9.23
N PRO A 92 18.49 12.63 -10.20
CA PRO A 92 18.90 12.38 -11.59
C PRO A 92 20.38 12.02 -11.78
N GLN A 93 21.22 12.32 -10.80
CA GLN A 93 22.62 11.90 -10.76
C GLN A 93 22.78 10.54 -10.10
N GLY A 94 22.06 10.30 -8.99
CA GLY A 94 22.11 9.08 -8.19
C GLY A 94 21.57 7.85 -8.92
N GLU A 95 20.47 8.00 -9.67
CA GLU A 95 19.81 6.89 -10.36
C GLU A 95 20.67 6.18 -11.42
N LYS A 96 21.64 6.90 -12.01
CA LYS A 96 22.54 6.40 -13.05
C LYS A 96 23.83 5.78 -12.51
N LEU A 97 24.07 5.88 -11.20
CA LEU A 97 25.29 5.37 -10.59
C LEU A 97 25.18 3.87 -10.31
N GLU A 98 26.13 3.12 -10.87
CA GLU A 98 26.33 1.71 -10.55
C GLU A 98 27.32 1.56 -9.40
N PHE A 99 27.29 0.41 -8.71
CA PHE A 99 28.20 0.09 -7.61
C PHE A 99 29.66 0.37 -8.03
N SER A 100 30.34 1.19 -7.27
CA SER A 100 31.73 1.57 -7.55
C SER A 100 32.43 2.13 -6.32
N LYS A 101 33.76 2.23 -6.39
CA LYS A 101 34.57 2.85 -5.33
C LYS A 101 34.62 4.39 -5.42
N THR A 102 33.82 5.00 -6.31
CA THR A 102 33.86 6.45 -6.55
C THR A 102 33.18 7.22 -5.41
N LYS A 103 33.68 8.43 -5.14
CA LYS A 103 33.09 9.34 -4.15
C LYS A 103 31.63 9.67 -4.50
N ALA A 104 31.30 9.79 -5.80
CA ALA A 104 29.95 10.10 -6.26
C ALA A 104 28.97 8.99 -5.88
N TYR A 105 29.34 7.71 -6.06
CA TYR A 105 28.52 6.57 -5.66
C TYR A 105 28.25 6.58 -4.15
N TRP A 106 29.30 6.65 -3.33
CA TRP A 106 29.15 6.61 -1.88
C TRP A 106 28.39 7.81 -1.32
N TRP A 107 28.55 8.99 -1.93
CA TRP A 107 27.77 10.15 -1.55
C TRP A 107 26.27 9.98 -1.86
N SER A 108 25.93 9.40 -3.00
CA SER A 108 24.54 9.08 -3.33
C SER A 108 23.94 8.10 -2.32
N ARG A 109 24.65 7.02 -1.95
CA ARG A 109 24.15 6.02 -0.98
C ARG A 109 24.09 6.58 0.45
N PHE A 110 24.96 7.51 0.78
CA PHE A 110 24.86 8.25 2.05
C PHE A 110 23.58 9.11 2.10
N LYS A 111 23.24 9.81 1.02
CA LYS A 111 21.95 10.56 0.94
C LYS A 111 20.75 9.64 1.09
N ALA A 112 20.77 8.48 0.43
CA ALA A 112 19.75 7.46 0.58
C ALA A 112 19.63 6.97 2.03
N GLY A 113 20.75 6.77 2.72
CA GLY A 113 20.78 6.44 4.15
C GLY A 113 20.17 7.53 5.05
N LEU A 114 20.43 8.80 4.74
CA LEU A 114 19.76 9.91 5.44
C LEU A 114 18.25 9.96 5.18
N TRP A 115 17.81 9.66 3.96
CA TRP A 115 16.40 9.54 3.63
C TRP A 115 15.74 8.38 4.40
N ASN A 116 16.42 7.23 4.48
CA ASN A 116 15.97 6.09 5.28
C ASN A 116 15.81 6.46 6.76
N ALA A 117 16.79 7.20 7.33
CA ALA A 117 16.73 7.65 8.71
C ALA A 117 15.53 8.60 8.96
N ALA A 118 15.29 9.53 8.04
CA ALA A 118 14.14 10.43 8.12
C ALA A 118 12.82 9.66 8.00
N TYR A 119 12.74 8.70 7.08
CA TYR A 119 11.55 7.85 6.90
C TYR A 119 11.31 6.96 8.13
N SER A 120 12.34 6.29 8.65
CA SER A 120 12.26 5.48 9.86
C SER A 120 11.79 6.29 11.07
N THR A 121 12.28 7.52 11.21
CA THR A 121 11.80 8.44 12.26
C THR A 121 10.33 8.78 12.08
N GLN A 122 9.88 9.03 10.83
CA GLN A 122 8.48 9.27 10.53
C GLN A 122 7.63 8.02 10.81
N TRP A 123 8.11 6.84 10.42
CA TRP A 123 7.41 5.57 10.64
C TRP A 123 7.21 5.27 12.12
N ASN A 124 8.26 5.41 12.93
CA ASN A 124 8.21 5.09 14.36
C ASN A 124 7.58 6.20 15.19
N LEU A 125 7.94 7.46 14.96
CA LEU A 125 7.66 8.57 15.85
C LEU A 125 6.90 9.74 15.22
N GLY A 126 6.62 9.70 13.93
CA GLY A 126 5.97 10.81 13.23
C GLY A 126 4.46 10.87 13.44
N PRO A 127 3.79 11.87 12.86
CA PRO A 127 2.36 12.07 13.01
C PRO A 127 1.47 10.95 12.42
N LEU A 128 1.95 10.17 11.47
CA LEU A 128 1.26 9.00 10.91
C LEU A 128 2.10 7.75 11.16
N SER A 129 2.61 7.63 12.36
CA SER A 129 3.50 6.56 12.76
C SER A 129 2.75 5.39 13.39
N GLU A 130 3.47 4.32 13.58
CA GLU A 130 3.04 3.16 14.33
C GLU A 130 2.55 3.54 15.73
N VAL A 131 3.29 4.41 16.46
CA VAL A 131 2.87 4.90 17.78
C VAL A 131 1.53 5.63 17.77
N THR A 132 1.16 6.30 16.68
CA THR A 132 -0.14 7.00 16.58
C THR A 132 -1.27 6.08 16.17
N VAL A 133 -1.01 5.12 15.30
CA VAL A 133 -2.00 4.18 14.78
C VAL A 133 -2.28 3.09 15.81
N GLU A 134 -1.26 2.51 16.39
CA GLU A 134 -1.39 1.44 17.36
C GLU A 134 -1.50 1.92 18.82
N LYS A 135 -1.32 3.21 19.06
CA LYS A 135 -1.44 3.84 20.40
C LYS A 135 -0.58 3.18 21.48
N TYR A 136 0.60 2.71 21.12
CA TYR A 136 1.53 2.08 22.03
C TYR A 136 1.83 2.94 23.27
N GLY A 137 1.85 2.30 24.45
CA GLY A 137 2.14 2.98 25.71
C GLY A 137 1.01 3.85 26.24
N THR A 138 -0.16 3.89 25.58
CA THR A 138 -1.34 4.56 26.14
C THR A 138 -1.96 3.70 27.24
N LYS A 139 -2.77 4.31 28.13
CA LYS A 139 -3.49 3.58 29.21
C LYS A 139 -4.49 2.56 28.66
N THR A 140 -4.84 2.67 27.40
CA THR A 140 -5.78 1.80 26.71
C THR A 140 -5.14 0.51 26.22
N ARG A 141 -3.80 0.47 26.03
CA ARG A 141 -3.08 -0.77 25.73
C ARG A 141 -2.43 -1.31 26.99
N ALA A 142 -3.02 -2.33 27.55
CA ALA A 142 -2.40 -3.04 28.65
C ALA A 142 -1.15 -3.76 28.13
N PRO A 143 -0.02 -3.64 28.82
CA PRO A 143 1.23 -4.25 28.40
C PRO A 143 1.13 -5.79 28.48
N TRP A 144 1.53 -6.46 27.40
CA TRP A 144 1.68 -7.91 27.34
C TRP A 144 3.11 -8.33 27.68
N ASN A 145 3.27 -9.49 28.26
CA ASN A 145 4.59 -10.09 28.43
C ASN A 145 5.09 -10.67 27.09
N TYR A 146 6.39 -10.85 26.99
CA TYR A 146 7.06 -11.44 25.81
C TYR A 146 6.55 -12.87 25.47
N ASP A 147 5.99 -13.58 26.44
CA ASP A 147 5.40 -14.92 26.28
C ASP A 147 3.90 -14.89 25.98
N GLY A 148 3.33 -13.71 25.74
CA GLY A 148 1.90 -13.52 25.49
C GLY A 148 1.02 -13.52 26.74
N SER A 149 1.59 -13.59 27.95
CA SER A 149 0.81 -13.56 29.20
C SER A 149 0.42 -12.13 29.61
N TYR A 150 -0.74 -11.99 30.27
CA TYR A 150 -1.31 -10.72 30.74
C TYR A 150 -1.68 -10.82 32.23
N PRO A 151 -1.53 -9.79 33.04
CA PRO A 151 -0.86 -8.50 32.79
C PRO A 151 0.67 -8.61 32.84
N CYS A 152 1.35 -7.74 32.09
CA CYS A 152 2.80 -7.67 32.12
C CYS A 152 3.34 -7.27 33.51
N SER A 153 4.27 -8.06 34.04
CA SER A 153 4.85 -7.79 35.37
C SER A 153 6.33 -7.40 35.33
N LYS A 154 7.11 -7.73 34.28
CA LYS A 154 8.56 -7.49 34.26
C LYS A 154 9.17 -7.06 32.93
N HIS A 155 8.67 -7.56 31.80
CA HIS A 155 9.16 -7.23 30.46
C HIS A 155 7.99 -6.91 29.55
N CYS A 156 7.53 -5.68 29.67
CA CYS A 156 6.34 -5.24 28.96
C CYS A 156 6.71 -4.86 27.53
N LEU A 157 5.97 -5.41 26.57
CA LEU A 157 6.07 -5.00 25.18
C LEU A 157 5.56 -3.57 25.05
N THR A 158 6.42 -2.67 24.64
CA THR A 158 6.07 -1.25 24.46
C THR A 158 5.59 -0.98 23.06
N GLY A 159 5.77 -1.95 22.15
CA GLY A 159 5.34 -1.90 20.76
C GLY A 159 6.18 -1.02 19.84
N VAL A 160 7.17 -0.32 20.37
CA VAL A 160 8.18 0.44 19.58
C VAL A 160 9.54 0.21 20.20
N GLY A 161 10.44 -0.34 19.43
CA GLY A 161 11.82 -0.63 19.82
C GLY A 161 12.83 0.35 19.23
N GLN A 162 13.98 0.47 19.89
CA GLN A 162 15.09 1.23 19.31
C GLN A 162 15.68 0.52 18.08
N ILE A 163 15.46 -0.81 17.97
CA ILE A 163 15.90 -1.62 16.83
C ILE A 163 15.40 -1.06 15.51
N ASP A 164 14.15 -0.60 15.44
CA ASP A 164 13.50 -0.15 14.22
C ASP A 164 14.12 1.11 13.65
N ILE A 165 14.40 2.07 14.55
CA ILE A 165 15.06 3.33 14.17
C ILE A 165 16.51 3.10 13.71
N VAL A 166 17.17 2.05 14.22
CA VAL A 166 18.56 1.76 13.89
C VAL A 166 18.67 0.85 12.67
N MET A 167 17.88 -0.22 12.61
CA MET A 167 17.98 -1.23 11.55
C MET A 167 17.49 -0.71 10.21
N THR A 168 16.44 0.09 10.18
CA THR A 168 15.92 0.67 8.93
C THR A 168 16.99 1.47 8.18
N PRO A 169 17.66 2.48 8.78
CA PRO A 169 18.69 3.23 8.05
C PRO A 169 19.98 2.45 7.83
N LEU A 170 20.50 1.73 8.82
CA LEU A 170 21.81 1.10 8.72
C LEU A 170 21.76 -0.17 7.88
N ALA A 171 20.96 -1.15 8.28
CA ALA A 171 20.87 -2.40 7.56
C ALA A 171 20.12 -2.25 6.22
N GLY A 172 19.14 -1.34 6.14
CA GLY A 172 18.47 -1.01 4.89
C GLY A 172 19.41 -0.39 3.86
N THR A 173 20.29 0.54 4.28
CA THR A 173 21.33 1.08 3.39
C THR A 173 22.34 -0.02 2.99
N GLY A 174 22.70 -0.91 3.90
CA GLY A 174 23.51 -2.08 3.59
C GLY A 174 22.86 -3.00 2.55
N TRP A 175 21.55 -3.24 2.68
CA TRP A 175 20.78 -4.05 1.75
C TRP A 175 20.75 -3.45 0.34
N LEU A 176 20.43 -2.16 0.21
CA LEU A 176 20.43 -1.50 -1.10
C LEU A 176 21.80 -1.50 -1.78
N ILE A 177 22.90 -1.35 -1.00
CA ILE A 177 24.26 -1.48 -1.53
C ILE A 177 24.53 -2.92 -1.97
N GLY A 178 24.01 -3.91 -1.24
CA GLY A 178 24.05 -5.31 -1.63
C GLY A 178 23.35 -5.59 -2.96
N GLU A 179 22.16 -5.02 -3.16
CA GLU A 179 21.44 -5.10 -4.45
C GLU A 179 22.21 -4.40 -5.58
N ASP A 180 22.84 -3.24 -5.32
CA ASP A 180 23.70 -2.56 -6.29
C ASP A 180 24.91 -3.42 -6.68
N PHE A 181 25.51 -4.11 -5.71
CA PHE A 181 26.63 -5.02 -5.94
C PHE A 181 26.17 -6.23 -6.79
N LEU A 182 25.06 -6.87 -6.43
CA LEU A 182 24.49 -7.98 -7.19
C LEU A 182 24.12 -7.57 -8.62
N ASP A 183 23.57 -6.36 -8.77
CA ASP A 183 23.22 -5.81 -10.07
C ASP A 183 24.43 -5.68 -10.99
N LYS A 184 25.53 -5.18 -10.45
CA LYS A 184 26.79 -5.01 -11.20
C LYS A 184 27.51 -6.34 -11.47
N GLU A 185 27.66 -7.18 -10.44
CA GLU A 185 28.54 -8.35 -10.54
C GLU A 185 27.86 -9.59 -11.11
N LEU A 186 26.53 -9.73 -10.95
CA LEU A 186 25.78 -10.89 -11.42
C LEU A 186 24.81 -10.54 -12.57
N VAL A 187 23.91 -9.57 -12.35
CA VAL A 187 22.90 -9.22 -13.35
C VAL A 187 23.54 -8.79 -14.65
N ARG A 188 24.53 -7.90 -14.58
CA ARG A 188 25.26 -7.40 -15.75
C ARG A 188 25.97 -8.51 -16.54
N ARG A 189 26.54 -9.50 -15.87
CA ARG A 189 27.16 -10.67 -16.55
C ARG A 189 26.13 -11.47 -17.33
N VAL A 190 24.93 -11.62 -16.82
CA VAL A 190 23.83 -12.30 -17.52
C VAL A 190 23.40 -11.45 -18.73
N GLU A 191 23.26 -10.14 -18.56
CA GLU A 191 22.94 -9.22 -19.67
C GLU A 191 23.96 -9.26 -20.80
N ASP A 192 25.26 -9.33 -20.46
CA ASP A 192 26.36 -9.42 -21.40
C ASP A 192 26.41 -10.79 -22.10
N ALA A 193 25.93 -11.86 -21.42
CA ALA A 193 25.99 -13.24 -21.91
C ALA A 193 24.77 -13.67 -22.76
N THR A 194 23.65 -12.96 -22.71
CA THR A 194 22.42 -13.36 -23.40
C THR A 194 21.59 -12.17 -23.90
N THR A 195 20.91 -12.38 -25.01
CA THR A 195 19.89 -11.45 -25.54
C THR A 195 18.45 -11.84 -25.16
N ASN A 196 18.29 -12.91 -24.38
CA ASN A 196 16.97 -13.39 -23.96
C ASN A 196 16.38 -12.44 -22.92
N ARG A 197 15.45 -11.60 -23.35
CA ARG A 197 14.80 -10.57 -22.52
C ARG A 197 14.11 -11.16 -21.30
N LEU A 198 13.39 -12.27 -21.44
CA LEU A 198 12.69 -12.90 -20.31
C LEU A 198 13.67 -13.31 -19.21
N LEU A 199 14.81 -13.90 -19.59
CA LEU A 199 15.84 -14.30 -18.64
C LEU A 199 16.46 -13.07 -17.96
N ILE A 200 16.81 -12.03 -18.71
CA ILE A 200 17.37 -10.79 -18.17
C ILE A 200 16.40 -10.15 -17.17
N ASP A 201 15.13 -9.97 -17.54
CA ASP A 201 14.13 -9.34 -16.70
C ASP A 201 13.85 -10.17 -15.44
N THR A 202 13.81 -11.50 -15.56
CA THR A 202 13.66 -12.40 -14.39
C THR A 202 14.85 -12.26 -13.45
N VAL A 203 16.07 -12.28 -13.95
CA VAL A 203 17.29 -12.15 -13.11
C VAL A 203 17.34 -10.79 -12.44
N ARG A 204 16.99 -9.72 -13.15
CA ARG A 204 16.90 -8.35 -12.59
C ARG A 204 15.93 -8.28 -11.42
N VAL A 205 14.74 -8.88 -11.54
CA VAL A 205 13.72 -8.86 -10.48
C VAL A 205 14.11 -9.76 -9.31
N THR A 206 14.62 -10.96 -9.59
CA THR A 206 14.96 -11.93 -8.55
C THR A 206 16.14 -11.49 -7.68
N LEU A 207 17.16 -10.87 -8.28
CA LEU A 207 18.35 -10.43 -7.55
C LEU A 207 18.24 -9.02 -6.96
N ASN A 208 17.25 -8.23 -7.41
CA ASN A 208 17.01 -6.87 -6.89
C ASN A 208 15.51 -6.63 -6.66
N PRO A 209 14.86 -7.40 -5.78
CA PRO A 209 13.43 -7.32 -5.57
C PRO A 209 13.00 -5.96 -4.98
N ILE A 210 13.79 -5.38 -4.09
CA ILE A 210 13.44 -4.14 -3.41
C ILE A 210 13.57 -2.94 -4.36
N ARG A 211 14.62 -2.91 -5.18
CA ARG A 211 14.72 -1.95 -6.29
C ARG A 211 13.53 -2.07 -7.24
N GLY A 212 13.10 -3.31 -7.54
CA GLY A 212 11.90 -3.57 -8.35
C GLY A 212 10.65 -2.94 -7.74
N GLY A 213 10.43 -3.09 -6.44
CA GLY A 213 9.34 -2.43 -5.72
C GLY A 213 9.37 -0.91 -5.82
N ALA A 214 10.54 -0.30 -5.60
CA ALA A 214 10.74 1.14 -5.76
C ALA A 214 10.52 1.60 -7.21
N ASN A 215 10.93 0.81 -8.22
CA ASN A 215 10.64 1.10 -9.62
C ASN A 215 9.13 1.20 -9.89
N VAL A 216 8.34 0.29 -9.31
CA VAL A 216 6.88 0.31 -9.46
C VAL A 216 6.29 1.57 -8.85
N LEU A 217 6.69 1.94 -7.63
CA LEU A 217 6.29 3.20 -7.01
C LEU A 217 6.68 4.41 -7.86
N HIS A 218 7.86 4.37 -8.50
CA HIS A 218 8.33 5.39 -9.42
C HIS A 218 7.63 5.35 -10.80
N GLY A 219 6.69 4.42 -11.03
CA GLY A 219 5.95 4.26 -12.28
C GLY A 219 6.75 3.66 -13.42
N LYS A 220 7.79 2.89 -13.10
CA LYS A 220 8.63 2.14 -14.04
C LYS A 220 8.37 0.65 -13.94
N SER A 221 8.88 -0.14 -14.88
CA SER A 221 8.81 -1.60 -14.79
C SER A 221 9.72 -2.13 -13.69
N LEU A 222 9.35 -3.28 -13.09
CA LEU A 222 10.13 -3.94 -12.02
C LEU A 222 11.61 -4.11 -12.37
N TRP A 223 11.91 -4.39 -13.64
CA TRP A 223 13.26 -4.66 -14.14
C TRP A 223 14.00 -3.42 -14.68
N TYR A 224 13.41 -2.21 -14.57
CA TYR A 224 13.99 -0.98 -15.10
C TYR A 224 15.38 -0.67 -14.48
N ARG A 225 16.29 -0.17 -15.35
CA ARG A 225 17.63 0.30 -14.97
C ARG A 225 17.96 1.59 -15.70
N ALA A 226 18.11 2.70 -14.95
CA ALA A 226 18.38 4.02 -15.53
C ALA A 226 19.70 4.11 -16.29
N SER A 227 20.73 3.35 -15.86
CA SER A 227 22.05 3.34 -16.49
C SER A 227 22.10 2.58 -17.83
N ARG A 228 21.16 1.66 -18.08
CA ARG A 228 21.21 0.70 -19.21
C ARG A 228 20.00 0.76 -20.14
N ASP A 229 18.81 0.97 -19.59
CA ASP A 229 17.58 0.96 -20.38
C ASP A 229 17.36 2.26 -21.14
N ALA A 230 18.03 3.36 -20.76
CA ALA A 230 17.99 4.60 -21.49
C ALA A 230 18.57 4.47 -22.94
N GLN A 231 19.51 3.55 -23.14
CA GLN A 231 20.05 3.23 -24.47
C GLN A 231 19.16 2.25 -25.25
N GLY A 232 18.49 1.31 -24.57
CA GLY A 232 17.58 0.34 -25.18
C GLY A 232 16.21 0.93 -25.52
N MET A 233 15.72 1.90 -24.76
CA MET A 233 14.47 2.62 -25.08
C MET A 233 14.61 3.55 -26.28
N SER A 234 15.80 4.09 -26.56
CA SER A 234 16.00 4.87 -27.78
C SER A 234 15.80 4.02 -29.02
N LEU A 235 16.29 2.78 -29.08
CA LEU A 235 16.14 1.87 -30.21
C LEU A 235 14.68 1.41 -30.40
N VAL A 236 13.92 1.19 -29.33
CA VAL A 236 12.49 0.84 -29.42
C VAL A 236 11.62 2.07 -29.67
N SER A 237 12.01 3.23 -29.16
CA SER A 237 11.36 4.51 -29.41
C SER A 237 11.57 4.92 -30.89
N ASP A 238 12.80 4.81 -31.41
CA ASP A 238 13.12 5.18 -32.77
C ASP A 238 12.47 4.22 -33.79
N GLN A 239 12.36 2.92 -33.46
CA GLN A 239 11.64 1.98 -34.32
C GLN A 239 10.12 2.18 -34.28
N LYS A 240 9.54 2.53 -33.13
CA LYS A 240 8.12 2.95 -33.03
C LYS A 240 7.89 4.32 -33.68
N THR A 241 8.85 5.24 -33.57
CA THR A 241 8.77 6.56 -34.23
C THR A 241 8.88 6.44 -35.72
N ALA A 242 9.72 5.54 -36.22
CA ALA A 242 9.86 5.29 -37.66
C ALA A 242 8.63 4.62 -38.31
N VAL A 243 7.92 3.78 -37.56
CA VAL A 243 6.65 3.16 -37.98
C VAL A 243 5.46 4.07 -37.71
N SER A 244 5.56 4.99 -36.74
CA SER A 244 4.48 5.89 -36.30
C SER A 244 4.52 7.26 -37.02
N ALA A 245 5.49 7.54 -37.85
CA ALA A 245 5.57 8.81 -38.61
C ALA A 245 4.44 8.98 -39.65
N SER A 246 3.55 8.00 -39.78
CA SER A 246 2.33 8.08 -40.58
C SER A 246 1.02 8.20 -39.80
N GLU A 247 1.07 8.15 -38.48
CA GLU A 247 -0.12 8.36 -37.63
C GLU A 247 -0.05 9.73 -36.93
N THR A 248 -1.02 10.58 -37.21
CA THR A 248 -1.30 11.84 -36.52
C THR A 248 -1.21 11.63 -34.99
N PRO A 249 -0.57 12.54 -34.24
CA PRO A 249 -0.45 12.39 -32.80
C PRO A 249 -1.84 12.34 -32.17
N LYS A 250 -2.26 11.16 -31.74
CA LYS A 250 -3.46 10.99 -30.89
C LYS A 250 -3.14 11.70 -29.59
N THR A 251 -3.71 12.88 -29.41
CA THR A 251 -3.66 13.64 -28.15
C THR A 251 -4.09 12.70 -27.03
N GLN A 252 -3.14 12.16 -26.29
CA GLN A 252 -3.44 11.38 -25.09
C GLN A 252 -4.04 12.35 -24.07
N ILE A 253 -5.29 12.13 -23.71
CA ILE A 253 -5.86 12.86 -22.57
C ILE A 253 -5.10 12.39 -21.34
N PRO A 254 -4.59 13.32 -20.52
CA PRO A 254 -4.03 12.96 -19.25
C PRO A 254 -5.08 12.20 -18.42
N ASP A 255 -4.77 10.99 -18.03
CA ASP A 255 -5.64 10.14 -17.19
C ASP A 255 -5.37 10.52 -15.72
N HIS A 256 -6.03 11.58 -15.27
CA HIS A 256 -5.86 12.12 -13.92
C HIS A 256 -6.69 11.39 -12.86
N GLY A 257 -7.70 10.66 -13.30
CA GLY A 257 -8.61 9.93 -12.43
C GLY A 257 -9.89 9.50 -13.12
N ASP A 258 -10.79 8.93 -12.35
CA ASP A 258 -12.13 8.60 -12.82
C ASP A 258 -13.19 8.72 -11.72
N VAL A 259 -14.44 8.84 -12.13
CA VAL A 259 -15.63 8.71 -11.30
C VAL A 259 -16.42 7.54 -11.83
N PHE A 260 -16.69 6.57 -10.98
CA PHE A 260 -17.52 5.40 -11.28
C PHE A 260 -18.87 5.52 -10.59
N PHE A 261 -19.91 5.08 -11.29
CA PHE A 261 -21.23 4.84 -10.73
C PHE A 261 -21.84 3.58 -11.35
N GLY A 262 -22.34 2.68 -10.50
CA GLY A 262 -22.91 1.42 -10.97
C GLY A 262 -23.88 0.76 -10.00
N TYR A 263 -24.50 -0.29 -10.51
CA TYR A 263 -25.24 -1.24 -9.70
C TYR A 263 -24.27 -2.13 -8.94
N SER A 264 -24.62 -2.48 -7.70
CA SER A 264 -23.86 -3.44 -6.90
C SER A 264 -24.77 -4.49 -6.27
N HIS A 265 -24.22 -5.69 -6.14
CA HIS A 265 -24.84 -6.82 -5.48
C HIS A 265 -23.85 -7.46 -4.51
N THR A 266 -24.28 -7.64 -3.27
CA THR A 266 -23.47 -8.33 -2.26
C THR A 266 -23.95 -9.77 -2.16
N GLY A 267 -23.05 -10.72 -2.37
CA GLY A 267 -23.34 -12.16 -2.27
C GLY A 267 -23.40 -12.65 -0.82
N ALA A 268 -23.78 -13.94 -0.67
CA ALA A 268 -23.99 -14.59 0.63
C ALA A 268 -22.82 -14.36 1.61
N ILE A 269 -23.15 -13.96 2.81
CA ILE A 269 -22.23 -13.78 3.93
C ILE A 269 -21.72 -15.15 4.37
N ARG A 270 -20.39 -15.29 4.47
CA ARG A 270 -19.77 -16.37 5.23
C ARG A 270 -19.33 -15.81 6.57
N CYS A 271 -19.97 -16.30 7.65
CA CYS A 271 -19.44 -16.04 8.99
C CYS A 271 -18.29 -17.01 9.25
N GLN A 272 -17.13 -16.47 9.60
CA GLN A 272 -16.01 -17.26 10.06
C GLN A 272 -16.09 -17.35 11.58
N MET A 273 -16.17 -18.59 12.11
CA MET A 273 -16.14 -18.83 13.55
C MET A 273 -14.75 -18.54 14.10
N GLY A 274 -14.69 -17.83 15.23
CA GLY A 274 -13.49 -17.80 16.06
C GLY A 274 -13.17 -19.21 16.60
N PHE A 275 -12.00 -19.40 17.13
CA PHE A 275 -11.35 -20.66 17.56
C PHE A 275 -12.12 -21.55 18.58
N ALA A 276 -13.43 -21.52 18.67
CA ALA A 276 -14.23 -22.39 19.51
C ALA A 276 -14.99 -23.41 18.67
N ASP A 277 -14.77 -24.69 18.96
CA ASP A 277 -15.29 -25.88 18.28
C ASP A 277 -16.81 -26.10 18.30
N THR A 278 -17.62 -25.06 18.47
CA THR A 278 -19.07 -25.16 18.43
C THR A 278 -19.65 -24.28 17.31
N PRO A 279 -20.53 -24.82 16.45
CA PRO A 279 -21.20 -24.04 15.42
C PRO A 279 -22.22 -23.11 16.07
N THR A 280 -21.78 -21.92 16.47
CA THR A 280 -22.68 -20.84 16.83
C THR A 280 -23.23 -20.23 15.57
N ALA A 281 -24.54 -20.25 15.42
CA ALA A 281 -25.24 -19.62 14.30
C ALA A 281 -24.84 -18.13 14.23
N CYS A 282 -24.56 -17.64 13.03
CA CYS A 282 -24.40 -16.20 12.80
C CYS A 282 -25.59 -15.45 13.42
N ASP A 283 -25.30 -14.25 13.99
CA ASP A 283 -26.40 -13.39 14.45
C ASP A 283 -27.46 -13.23 13.36
N PRO A 284 -28.75 -13.31 13.70
CA PRO A 284 -29.85 -13.16 12.74
C PRO A 284 -29.77 -11.89 11.87
N LEU A 285 -29.17 -10.82 12.38
CA LEU A 285 -28.94 -9.59 11.63
C LEU A 285 -27.95 -9.81 10.49
N SER A 286 -26.86 -10.52 10.74
CA SER A 286 -25.85 -10.90 9.75
C SER A 286 -26.41 -11.86 8.70
N ALA A 287 -27.26 -12.82 9.11
CA ALA A 287 -27.88 -13.76 8.19
C ALA A 287 -28.88 -13.06 7.23
N LYS A 288 -29.58 -12.01 7.69
CA LYS A 288 -30.46 -11.20 6.86
C LYS A 288 -29.73 -10.38 5.81
N ALA A 289 -28.45 -10.08 6.02
CA ALA A 289 -27.62 -9.35 5.07
C ALA A 289 -27.03 -10.24 3.95
N ALA A 290 -27.43 -11.50 3.85
CA ALA A 290 -26.84 -12.49 2.96
C ALA A 290 -26.95 -12.17 1.46
N SER A 291 -27.89 -11.32 1.04
CA SER A 291 -28.07 -10.89 -0.35
C SER A 291 -28.67 -9.49 -0.37
N LEU A 292 -27.87 -8.52 -0.72
CA LEU A 292 -28.26 -7.11 -0.80
C LEU A 292 -27.96 -6.57 -2.19
N SER A 293 -28.81 -5.68 -2.67
CA SER A 293 -28.64 -5.02 -3.96
C SER A 293 -28.75 -3.52 -3.81
N GLY A 294 -28.03 -2.79 -4.65
CA GLY A 294 -28.06 -1.34 -4.59
C GLY A 294 -27.07 -0.68 -5.53
N TRP A 295 -26.39 0.33 -5.07
CA TRP A 295 -25.48 1.13 -5.87
C TRP A 295 -24.09 1.18 -5.24
N ASN A 296 -23.09 1.42 -6.08
CA ASN A 296 -21.72 1.72 -5.70
C ASN A 296 -21.20 2.87 -6.55
N THR A 297 -20.48 3.78 -5.93
CA THR A 297 -19.80 4.87 -6.61
C THR A 297 -18.39 5.01 -6.05
N SER A 298 -17.44 5.32 -6.91
CA SER A 298 -16.07 5.62 -6.47
C SER A 298 -15.46 6.77 -7.24
N VAL A 299 -14.57 7.49 -6.59
CA VAL A 299 -13.74 8.54 -7.19
C VAL A 299 -12.30 8.15 -7.04
N GLU A 300 -11.58 8.03 -8.14
CA GLU A 300 -10.13 7.82 -8.17
C GLU A 300 -9.41 9.10 -8.56
N LYS A 301 -8.38 9.47 -7.82
CA LYS A 301 -7.39 10.46 -8.22
C LYS A 301 -6.03 9.81 -8.38
N LYS A 302 -5.47 9.84 -9.58
CA LYS A 302 -4.15 9.29 -9.85
C LYS A 302 -3.06 10.28 -9.44
N TYR A 303 -2.11 9.79 -8.70
CA TYR A 303 -0.90 10.52 -8.29
C TYR A 303 0.35 9.94 -8.95
N LEU A 304 0.35 8.64 -9.23
CA LEU A 304 1.42 7.94 -9.90
C LEU A 304 0.89 7.31 -11.20
N ARG A 305 1.79 6.93 -12.09
CA ARG A 305 1.43 6.35 -13.40
C ARG A 305 0.47 5.16 -13.29
N TYR A 306 0.66 4.33 -12.26
CA TYR A 306 -0.08 3.08 -12.05
C TYR A 306 -0.99 3.11 -10.83
N PHE A 307 -0.87 4.11 -9.94
CA PHE A 307 -1.56 4.16 -8.66
C PHE A 307 -2.35 5.45 -8.47
N GLY A 308 -3.50 5.31 -7.86
CA GLY A 308 -4.37 6.40 -7.44
C GLY A 308 -4.94 6.16 -6.05
N LEU A 309 -5.37 7.24 -5.41
CA LEU A 309 -6.21 7.18 -4.21
C LEU A 309 -7.66 7.06 -4.63
N VAL A 310 -8.40 6.22 -3.94
CA VAL A 310 -9.81 5.94 -4.18
C VAL A 310 -10.63 6.26 -2.93
N ALA A 311 -11.77 6.91 -3.13
CA ALA A 311 -12.87 6.97 -2.19
C ALA A 311 -14.04 6.18 -2.81
N ASP A 312 -14.52 5.17 -2.10
CA ASP A 312 -15.60 4.27 -2.53
C ASP A 312 -16.77 4.35 -1.56
N PHE A 313 -17.96 4.53 -2.10
CA PHE A 313 -19.19 4.66 -1.34
C PHE A 313 -20.23 3.69 -1.89
N GLY A 314 -20.90 2.97 -1.00
CA GLY A 314 -21.95 2.01 -1.38
C GLY A 314 -23.19 2.12 -0.54
N GLY A 315 -24.33 1.82 -1.16
CA GLY A 315 -25.61 1.64 -0.48
C GLY A 315 -26.30 0.41 -1.03
N GLN A 316 -26.42 -0.63 -0.21
CA GLN A 316 -27.09 -1.88 -0.54
C GLN A 316 -28.30 -2.07 0.35
N TYR A 317 -29.39 -2.58 -0.22
CA TYR A 317 -30.68 -2.67 0.42
C TYR A 317 -31.30 -4.07 0.22
N GLY A 318 -32.05 -4.52 1.22
CA GLY A 318 -32.73 -5.80 1.25
C GLY A 318 -33.45 -5.96 2.59
N ALA A 319 -33.28 -7.09 3.24
CA ALA A 319 -33.80 -7.30 4.59
C ALA A 319 -33.11 -6.39 5.64
N VAL A 320 -31.94 -5.87 5.31
CA VAL A 320 -31.23 -4.83 6.03
C VAL A 320 -30.76 -3.78 5.04
N SER A 321 -30.43 -2.57 5.50
CA SER A 321 -29.72 -1.57 4.73
C SER A 321 -28.26 -1.55 5.15
N GLN A 322 -27.35 -1.58 4.17
CA GLN A 322 -25.91 -1.49 4.39
C GLN A 322 -25.38 -0.26 3.67
N ARG A 323 -24.58 0.52 4.35
CA ARG A 323 -23.85 1.67 3.79
C ARG A 323 -22.36 1.47 4.01
N SER A 324 -21.55 1.63 2.97
CA SER A 324 -20.10 1.51 3.03
C SER A 324 -19.41 2.83 2.67
N PHE A 325 -18.34 3.15 3.40
CA PHE A 325 -17.47 4.30 3.19
C PHE A 325 -16.04 3.80 3.27
N LEU A 326 -15.42 3.58 2.11
CA LEU A 326 -14.09 2.96 2.04
C LEU A 326 -13.13 3.89 1.31
N PHE A 327 -11.87 3.89 1.71
CA PHE A 327 -10.80 4.68 1.13
C PHE A 327 -9.57 3.80 0.96
N GLY A 328 -8.76 4.08 -0.04
CA GLY A 328 -7.53 3.31 -0.21
C GLY A 328 -6.83 3.55 -1.52
N LEU A 329 -6.10 2.54 -1.95
CA LEU A 329 -5.26 2.58 -3.14
C LEU A 329 -5.85 1.72 -4.25
N ARG A 330 -5.76 2.21 -5.48
CA ARG A 330 -6.04 1.45 -6.69
C ARG A 330 -4.83 1.48 -7.59
N GLY A 331 -4.39 0.30 -8.04
CA GLY A 331 -3.33 0.13 -9.01
C GLY A 331 -3.87 -0.47 -10.30
N GLY A 332 -3.51 0.09 -11.45
CA GLY A 332 -3.97 -0.44 -12.74
C GLY A 332 -3.18 0.07 -13.93
N SER A 333 -3.25 -0.68 -15.03
CA SER A 333 -2.55 -0.35 -16.27
C SER A 333 -3.44 -0.57 -17.48
N SER A 334 -3.36 0.31 -18.46
CA SER A 334 -4.15 0.21 -19.70
C SER A 334 -3.48 -0.71 -20.71
N ILE A 335 -4.23 -1.72 -21.19
CA ILE A 335 -3.83 -2.67 -22.22
C ILE A 335 -4.84 -2.55 -23.37
N GLY A 336 -4.55 -1.72 -24.37
CA GLY A 336 -5.47 -1.44 -25.46
C GLY A 336 -6.77 -0.77 -25.01
N ARG A 337 -7.91 -1.48 -25.15
CA ARG A 337 -9.23 -1.00 -24.69
C ARG A 337 -9.55 -1.42 -23.24
N PHE A 338 -8.74 -2.30 -22.66
CA PHE A 338 -8.94 -2.83 -21.33
C PHE A 338 -8.02 -2.13 -20.32
N ARG A 339 -8.50 -1.93 -19.11
CA ARG A 339 -7.72 -1.46 -17.98
C ARG A 339 -8.03 -2.35 -16.78
N PRO A 340 -7.31 -3.45 -16.59
CA PRO A 340 -7.36 -4.19 -15.34
C PRO A 340 -6.81 -3.33 -14.20
N PHE A 341 -7.40 -3.51 -13.01
CA PHE A 341 -6.96 -2.87 -11.79
C PHE A 341 -7.17 -3.79 -10.59
N ALA A 342 -6.42 -3.52 -9.53
CA ALA A 342 -6.59 -4.07 -8.21
C ALA A 342 -6.69 -2.92 -7.21
N GLU A 343 -7.42 -3.13 -6.13
CA GLU A 343 -7.56 -2.13 -5.07
C GLU A 343 -7.54 -2.74 -3.69
N ALA A 344 -7.05 -1.96 -2.74
CA ALA A 344 -7.11 -2.26 -1.32
C ALA A 344 -7.72 -1.05 -0.62
N LEU A 345 -8.86 -1.27 0.02
CA LEU A 345 -9.66 -0.22 0.64
C LEU A 345 -9.93 -0.57 2.11
N PHE A 346 -10.06 0.45 2.94
CA PHE A 346 -10.43 0.34 4.34
C PHE A 346 -11.36 1.48 4.74
N GLY A 347 -12.17 1.27 5.75
CA GLY A 347 -13.11 2.28 6.20
C GLY A 347 -14.19 1.72 7.12
N ALA A 348 -15.43 2.13 6.92
CA ALA A 348 -16.55 1.73 7.77
C ALA A 348 -17.72 1.19 6.96
N VAL A 349 -18.38 0.18 7.52
CA VAL A 349 -19.66 -0.32 7.06
C VAL A 349 -20.68 -0.15 8.18
N HIS A 350 -21.79 0.50 7.86
CA HIS A 350 -22.93 0.65 8.73
C HIS A 350 -24.07 -0.26 8.28
N LEU A 351 -24.54 -1.11 9.17
CA LEU A 351 -25.66 -2.03 8.95
C LEU A 351 -26.85 -1.59 9.79
N GLN A 352 -28.04 -1.56 9.21
CA GLN A 352 -29.30 -1.21 9.89
C GLN A 352 -30.40 -2.17 9.50
N GLU A 353 -31.09 -2.73 10.49
CA GLU A 353 -32.26 -3.58 10.25
C GLU A 353 -33.45 -2.75 9.69
N THR A 354 -34.08 -3.26 8.64
CA THR A 354 -35.25 -2.61 8.03
C THR A 354 -36.52 -3.22 8.63
N GLY A 355 -37.20 -2.50 9.54
CA GLY A 355 -38.42 -2.98 10.18
C GLY A 355 -39.04 -1.98 11.15
N PRO A 356 -40.31 -2.20 11.59
CA PRO A 356 -40.98 -1.35 12.58
C PRO A 356 -40.40 -1.64 13.98
N ALA A 357 -39.63 -0.72 14.50
CA ALA A 357 -38.94 -0.55 15.79
C ALA A 357 -38.99 -1.70 16.84
N PRO A 358 -37.90 -1.81 17.69
CA PRO A 358 -36.65 -1.09 17.63
C PRO A 358 -35.67 -1.73 16.63
N SER A 359 -35.26 -0.97 15.62
CA SER A 359 -34.30 -1.44 14.63
C SER A 359 -32.89 -1.51 15.24
N LYS A 360 -32.27 -2.68 15.18
CA LYS A 360 -30.85 -2.84 15.53
C LYS A 360 -29.99 -2.23 14.43
N SER A 361 -28.93 -1.54 14.83
CA SER A 361 -27.91 -1.03 13.91
C SER A 361 -26.53 -1.28 14.50
N ASP A 362 -25.56 -1.49 13.63
CA ASP A 362 -24.17 -1.66 14.02
C ASP A 362 -23.25 -1.01 12.97
N THR A 363 -22.08 -0.55 13.42
CA THR A 363 -21.07 0.04 12.58
C THR A 363 -19.73 -0.62 12.88
N SER A 364 -19.16 -1.21 11.85
CA SER A 364 -17.88 -1.87 11.95
C SER A 364 -16.89 -1.25 10.97
N PHE A 365 -15.64 -1.38 11.31
CA PHE A 365 -14.59 -1.21 10.31
C PHE A 365 -14.73 -2.25 9.22
N ALA A 366 -14.26 -1.90 8.04
CA ALA A 366 -14.29 -2.77 6.89
C ALA A 366 -12.99 -2.67 6.10
N GLU A 367 -12.53 -3.82 5.67
CA GLU A 367 -11.44 -3.98 4.72
C GLU A 367 -12.00 -4.54 3.42
N ALA A 368 -11.52 -4.06 2.28
CA ALA A 368 -11.89 -4.62 1.00
C ALA A 368 -10.67 -4.80 0.11
N LEU A 369 -10.54 -5.99 -0.45
CA LEU A 369 -9.62 -6.28 -1.55
C LEU A 369 -10.43 -6.47 -2.81
N GLY A 370 -10.18 -5.64 -3.81
CA GLY A 370 -10.94 -5.62 -5.05
C GLY A 370 -10.08 -5.87 -6.28
N LEU A 371 -10.73 -6.49 -7.28
CA LEU A 371 -10.22 -6.64 -8.63
C LEU A 371 -11.27 -6.13 -9.61
N GLY A 372 -10.83 -5.48 -10.67
CA GLY A 372 -11.76 -5.01 -11.68
C GLY A 372 -11.13 -4.82 -13.04
N ILE A 373 -11.99 -4.54 -14.00
CA ILE A 373 -11.60 -4.26 -15.37
C ILE A 373 -12.52 -3.18 -15.96
N ASP A 374 -11.89 -2.15 -16.54
CA ASP A 374 -12.58 -1.14 -17.33
C ASP A 374 -12.48 -1.50 -18.81
N PHE A 375 -13.59 -1.53 -19.49
CA PHE A 375 -13.68 -1.62 -20.94
C PHE A 375 -13.98 -0.25 -21.54
N ARG A 376 -13.06 0.32 -22.32
CA ARG A 376 -13.20 1.65 -22.92
C ARG A 376 -14.27 1.63 -24.02
N LEU A 377 -15.39 2.32 -23.80
CA LEU A 377 -16.45 2.54 -24.78
C LEU A 377 -16.14 3.75 -25.66
N MET A 378 -15.78 4.87 -25.02
CA MET A 378 -15.48 6.15 -25.68
C MET A 378 -14.22 6.76 -25.07
N ARG A 379 -13.82 7.93 -25.54
CA ARG A 379 -12.59 8.61 -25.09
C ARG A 379 -12.55 8.82 -23.58
N LEU A 380 -13.66 9.23 -22.98
CA LEU A 380 -13.77 9.52 -21.54
C LEU A 380 -14.63 8.50 -20.78
N LEU A 381 -15.32 7.59 -21.48
CA LEU A 381 -16.29 6.67 -20.90
C LEU A 381 -15.81 5.23 -21.01
N SER A 382 -15.89 4.53 -19.89
CA SER A 382 -15.62 3.09 -19.81
C SER A 382 -16.76 2.37 -19.10
N TRP A 383 -16.94 1.10 -19.41
CA TRP A 383 -17.78 0.21 -18.61
C TRP A 383 -16.87 -0.51 -17.62
N ARG A 384 -17.22 -0.48 -16.33
CA ARG A 384 -16.47 -1.14 -15.26
C ARG A 384 -17.19 -2.36 -14.75
N PHE A 385 -16.44 -3.45 -14.56
CA PHE A 385 -16.80 -4.60 -13.77
C PHE A 385 -15.81 -4.71 -12.61
N GLN A 386 -16.32 -4.91 -11.40
CA GLN A 386 -15.53 -4.96 -10.18
C GLN A 386 -16.07 -6.02 -9.24
N ALA A 387 -15.16 -6.71 -8.55
CA ALA A 387 -15.47 -7.68 -7.50
C ALA A 387 -14.61 -7.37 -6.28
N ASP A 388 -15.23 -7.16 -5.12
CA ASP A 388 -14.58 -6.82 -3.86
C ASP A 388 -14.89 -7.89 -2.82
N ALA A 389 -13.86 -8.45 -2.21
CA ALA A 389 -13.97 -9.23 -0.99
C ALA A 389 -13.92 -8.26 0.19
N ILE A 390 -15.03 -8.12 0.91
CA ILE A 390 -15.19 -7.17 2.03
C ILE A 390 -15.23 -7.97 3.33
N LYS A 391 -14.31 -7.68 4.25
CA LYS A 391 -14.28 -8.22 5.60
C LYS A 391 -14.79 -7.16 6.58
N THR A 392 -15.67 -7.54 7.49
CA THR A 392 -16.24 -6.69 8.55
C THR A 392 -16.36 -7.48 9.84
N GLU A 393 -16.44 -6.79 10.98
CA GLU A 393 -16.68 -7.38 12.30
C GLU A 393 -18.00 -6.84 12.88
N LEU A 394 -19.08 -7.05 12.16
CA LEU A 394 -20.41 -6.63 12.57
C LEU A 394 -20.96 -7.58 13.63
N THR A 395 -21.57 -7.02 14.69
CA THR A 395 -22.24 -7.77 15.77
C THR A 395 -21.34 -8.81 16.45
N GLU A 396 -20.07 -8.47 16.68
CA GLU A 396 -19.04 -9.33 17.32
C GLU A 396 -18.62 -10.56 16.47
N PHE A 397 -19.02 -10.63 15.19
CA PHE A 397 -18.68 -11.73 14.29
C PHE A 397 -17.90 -11.23 13.08
N THR A 398 -16.82 -11.92 12.75
CA THR A 398 -16.10 -11.67 11.49
C THR A 398 -16.93 -12.15 10.32
N GLN A 399 -17.22 -11.26 9.38
CA GLN A 399 -17.99 -11.53 8.19
C GLN A 399 -17.16 -11.29 6.93
N GLN A 400 -17.28 -12.18 5.96
CA GLN A 400 -16.68 -12.03 4.64
C GLN A 400 -17.77 -12.03 3.57
N ASN A 401 -17.85 -10.93 2.83
CA ASN A 401 -18.83 -10.71 1.78
C ASN A 401 -18.14 -10.50 0.44
N VAL A 402 -18.79 -10.90 -0.64
CA VAL A 402 -18.35 -10.55 -1.98
C VAL A 402 -19.34 -9.55 -2.58
N ARG A 403 -18.86 -8.36 -2.89
CA ARG A 403 -19.60 -7.32 -3.60
C ARG A 403 -19.22 -7.36 -5.08
N LEU A 404 -20.19 -7.53 -5.95
CA LEU A 404 -20.04 -7.41 -7.41
C LEU A 404 -20.64 -6.10 -7.85
N SER A 405 -19.90 -5.30 -8.60
CA SER A 405 -20.35 -3.99 -9.09
C SER A 405 -20.16 -3.89 -10.60
N SER A 406 -21.10 -3.26 -11.28
CA SER A 406 -21.02 -3.01 -12.72
C SER A 406 -21.69 -1.69 -13.08
N GLY A 407 -21.05 -0.89 -13.93
CA GLY A 407 -21.56 0.43 -14.29
C GLY A 407 -20.60 1.24 -15.16
N LEU A 408 -20.79 2.55 -15.15
CA LEU A 408 -20.05 3.47 -15.99
C LEU A 408 -18.95 4.18 -15.20
N ALA A 409 -17.76 4.30 -15.79
CA ALA A 409 -16.64 5.08 -15.28
C ALA A 409 -16.33 6.20 -16.27
N VAL A 410 -16.36 7.44 -15.78
CA VAL A 410 -16.01 8.66 -16.54
C VAL A 410 -14.63 9.12 -16.12
N ARG A 411 -13.72 9.25 -17.06
CA ARG A 411 -12.32 9.69 -16.87
C ARG A 411 -12.16 11.20 -17.03
N PHE A 412 -11.26 11.78 -16.26
CA PHE A 412 -10.90 13.19 -16.33
C PHE A 412 -9.40 13.43 -16.18
#